data_d4614c3a0f728b1a133fda4d3118b622
#
_entry.id   d4614c3a0f728b1a133fda4d3118b622
#
_cell.length_a   1.000
_cell.length_b   1.000
_cell.length_c   1.000
_cell.angle_alpha   90.00
_cell.angle_beta   90.00
_cell.angle_gamma   90.00
#
_symmetry.space_group_name_H-M   'P 1'
#
loop_
_entity.id
_entity.type
_entity.pdbx_description
1 polymer ?
#
loop_
_entity_poly.entity_id
_entity_poly.type
_entity_poly.pdbx_seq_one_letter_code
_entity_poly.pdbx_strand_id
1 'polypeptide(L)'
;MSMPEGDILNIFVDEAGDPTLFANRRRAIVGTPGCSRFFILGKLEVDAPIELGHRLTELRHTLLANPYFANVPSFDPARDKTAVMFHAKDDVPEVRYEVFKLLVAAGTALRFHAVVCDKEQVVQDVLRRNQTEPDYRYQHNELYDGLMRSLFGKFHRLADLFEVCIARRGQSDRNEALRAALNHAEHDFTSKYGFDRGGEDAWQIRVSTPKSDPCLQAVDYFLWAVQRFYEPRNDPETGLPKHEERFLKLLWPQVGEIHDLHFGPSHGTFFNAQRPLTLETRFGTQKRKKP
;
A
#
# COMPACT_ATOMS: atom_id res chain seq x y z
N MET A 1 -14.69 -32.49 -21.13
CA MET A 1 -13.50 -32.53 -20.27
C MET A 1 -13.23 -31.09 -19.91
N SER A 2 -13.55 -30.67 -18.68
CA SER A 2 -13.13 -29.35 -18.17
C SER A 2 -11.61 -29.38 -18.05
N MET A 3 -10.94 -28.39 -18.63
CA MET A 3 -9.53 -28.13 -18.34
C MET A 3 -9.39 -28.03 -16.83
N PRO A 4 -8.33 -28.54 -16.20
CA PRO A 4 -8.08 -28.25 -14.80
C PRO A 4 -8.07 -26.72 -14.67
N GLU A 5 -8.83 -26.17 -13.70
CA GLU A 5 -8.78 -24.76 -13.36
C GLU A 5 -7.31 -24.44 -13.02
N GLY A 6 -6.70 -23.58 -13.85
CA GLY A 6 -5.35 -23.10 -13.60
C GLY A 6 -5.31 -22.36 -12.25
N ASP A 7 -4.16 -22.34 -11.61
CA ASP A 7 -3.98 -21.62 -10.34
C ASP A 7 -4.12 -20.10 -10.59
N ILE A 8 -5.12 -19.47 -9.97
CA ILE A 8 -5.40 -18.04 -10.11
C ILE A 8 -4.92 -17.31 -8.87
N LEU A 9 -4.05 -16.32 -9.05
CA LEU A 9 -3.61 -15.43 -7.97
C LEU A 9 -4.31 -14.07 -8.07
N ASN A 10 -5.17 -13.79 -7.09
CA ASN A 10 -5.86 -12.51 -6.98
C ASN A 10 -5.00 -11.50 -6.24
N ILE A 11 -4.73 -10.35 -6.85
CA ILE A 11 -3.87 -9.29 -6.34
C ILE A 11 -4.64 -7.97 -6.32
N PHE A 12 -4.67 -7.32 -5.17
CA PHE A 12 -5.29 -6.01 -4.99
C PHE A 12 -4.23 -4.98 -4.69
N VAL A 13 -4.24 -3.85 -5.39
CA VAL A 13 -3.20 -2.81 -5.33
C VAL A 13 -3.79 -1.47 -4.98
N ASP A 14 -3.17 -0.77 -4.03
CA ASP A 14 -3.53 0.60 -3.65
C ASP A 14 -2.28 1.34 -3.14
N GLU A 15 -2.42 2.65 -2.84
CA GLU A 15 -1.34 3.51 -2.37
C GLU A 15 -1.69 4.24 -1.06
N ALA A 16 -0.65 4.57 -0.28
CA ALA A 16 -0.74 5.50 0.85
C ALA A 16 0.21 6.69 0.67
N GLY A 17 -0.29 7.87 0.98
CA GLY A 17 0.38 9.13 0.67
C GLY A 17 0.04 9.61 -0.74
N ASP A 18 0.86 10.51 -1.26
CA ASP A 18 0.71 11.09 -2.59
C ASP A 18 2.10 11.26 -3.25
N PRO A 19 2.23 11.29 -4.58
CA PRO A 19 3.51 11.44 -5.27
C PRO A 19 3.93 12.90 -5.44
N THR A 20 3.23 13.86 -4.83
CA THR A 20 3.57 15.28 -4.92
C THR A 20 4.89 15.56 -4.23
N LEU A 21 5.81 16.21 -4.92
CA LEU A 21 7.10 16.64 -4.39
C LEU A 21 7.17 18.15 -4.23
N PHE A 22 6.60 18.88 -5.19
CA PHE A 22 6.75 20.32 -5.33
C PHE A 22 5.41 21.03 -5.42
N ALA A 23 5.31 22.19 -4.80
CA ALA A 23 4.28 23.18 -5.04
C ALA A 23 4.66 24.09 -6.22
N ASN A 24 3.81 25.09 -6.51
CA ASN A 24 4.10 26.13 -7.48
C ASN A 24 5.51 26.72 -7.27
N ARG A 25 6.16 27.13 -8.37
CA ARG A 25 7.53 27.67 -8.40
C ARG A 25 8.61 26.68 -7.93
N ARG A 26 8.39 25.37 -8.08
CA ARG A 26 9.33 24.28 -7.74
C ARG A 26 9.79 24.26 -6.27
N ARG A 27 9.01 24.81 -5.35
CA ARG A 27 9.28 24.69 -3.92
C ARG A 27 8.96 23.31 -3.45
N ALA A 28 9.93 22.59 -2.89
CA ALA A 28 9.69 21.28 -2.25
C ALA A 28 8.73 21.46 -1.06
N ILE A 29 7.73 20.57 -0.97
CA ILE A 29 6.69 20.58 0.08
C ILE A 29 6.59 19.23 0.81
N VAL A 30 7.47 18.30 0.51
CA VAL A 30 7.50 16.97 1.14
C VAL A 30 7.65 17.11 2.66
N GLY A 31 6.84 16.38 3.43
CA GLY A 31 6.84 16.42 4.90
C GLY A 31 6.20 17.67 5.51
N THR A 32 5.68 18.60 4.70
CA THR A 32 4.90 19.73 5.22
C THR A 32 3.43 19.34 5.46
N PRO A 33 2.65 20.12 6.26
CA PRO A 33 1.24 19.84 6.44
C PRO A 33 0.49 19.68 5.11
N GLY A 34 -0.20 18.54 4.93
CA GLY A 34 -0.93 18.21 3.72
C GLY A 34 -0.12 17.45 2.64
N CYS A 35 1.19 17.28 2.83
CA CYS A 35 2.04 16.48 1.93
C CYS A 35 2.85 15.46 2.72
N SER A 36 2.57 14.17 2.54
CA SER A 36 3.27 13.08 3.22
C SER A 36 4.77 13.08 2.90
N ARG A 37 5.61 12.62 3.80
CA ARG A 37 7.03 12.34 3.51
C ARG A 37 7.19 11.07 2.69
N PHE A 38 6.43 10.04 3.05
CA PHE A 38 6.53 8.76 2.38
C PHE A 38 5.40 8.57 1.37
N PHE A 39 5.74 7.95 0.24
CA PHE A 39 4.77 7.43 -0.71
C PHE A 39 4.93 5.91 -0.76
N ILE A 40 3.85 5.18 -0.51
CA ILE A 40 3.87 3.73 -0.30
C ILE A 40 2.91 3.11 -1.30
N LEU A 41 3.38 2.14 -2.06
CA LEU A 41 2.56 1.32 -2.93
C LEU A 41 2.51 -0.09 -2.35
N GLY A 42 1.31 -0.66 -2.23
CA GLY A 42 1.11 -1.99 -1.67
C GLY A 42 0.28 -2.90 -2.55
N LYS A 43 0.57 -4.18 -2.50
CA LYS A 43 -0.26 -5.25 -3.07
C LYS A 43 -0.63 -6.27 -2.00
N LEU A 44 -1.89 -6.72 -2.05
CA LEU A 44 -2.41 -7.78 -1.20
C LEU A 44 -2.81 -8.97 -2.09
N GLU A 45 -2.15 -10.10 -1.91
CA GLU A 45 -2.54 -11.38 -2.48
C GLU A 45 -3.66 -11.96 -1.60
N VAL A 46 -4.76 -12.41 -2.23
CA VAL A 46 -5.95 -12.92 -1.54
C VAL A 46 -6.37 -14.24 -2.15
N ASP A 47 -6.33 -15.32 -1.36
CA ASP A 47 -6.68 -16.66 -1.85
C ASP A 47 -8.20 -16.81 -2.12
N ALA A 48 -9.05 -16.15 -1.31
CA ALA A 48 -10.51 -16.22 -1.42
C ALA A 48 -11.16 -14.83 -1.42
N PRO A 49 -11.06 -14.06 -2.53
CA PRO A 49 -11.51 -12.66 -2.57
C PRO A 49 -13.01 -12.48 -2.37
N ILE A 50 -13.84 -13.41 -2.86
CA ILE A 50 -15.29 -13.37 -2.67
C ILE A 50 -15.64 -13.52 -1.18
N GLU A 51 -15.00 -14.47 -0.48
CA GLU A 51 -15.24 -14.69 0.94
C GLU A 51 -14.78 -13.48 1.77
N LEU A 52 -13.58 -12.95 1.51
CA LEU A 52 -13.08 -11.76 2.20
C LEU A 52 -14.02 -10.57 2.00
N GLY A 53 -14.49 -10.35 0.78
CA GLY A 53 -15.43 -9.29 0.44
C GLY A 53 -16.77 -9.42 1.19
N HIS A 54 -17.33 -10.64 1.28
CA HIS A 54 -18.54 -10.92 2.05
C HIS A 54 -18.31 -10.63 3.54
N ARG A 55 -17.24 -11.12 4.12
CA ARG A 55 -16.93 -10.92 5.55
C ARG A 55 -16.77 -9.44 5.90
N LEU A 56 -16.09 -8.66 5.06
CA LEU A 56 -15.98 -7.20 5.25
C LEU A 56 -17.35 -6.51 5.16
N THR A 57 -18.18 -6.90 4.21
CA THR A 57 -19.52 -6.36 4.04
C THR A 57 -20.43 -6.69 5.22
N GLU A 58 -20.42 -7.93 5.70
CA GLU A 58 -21.18 -8.38 6.87
C GLU A 58 -20.72 -7.67 8.15
N LEU A 59 -19.40 -7.54 8.34
CA LEU A 59 -18.86 -6.79 9.48
C LEU A 59 -19.38 -5.35 9.46
N ARG A 60 -19.35 -4.69 8.30
CA ARG A 60 -19.85 -3.31 8.18
C ARG A 60 -21.33 -3.23 8.50
N HIS A 61 -22.15 -4.14 8.01
CA HIS A 61 -23.59 -4.17 8.34
C HIS A 61 -23.82 -4.40 9.84
N THR A 62 -23.05 -5.28 10.46
CA THR A 62 -23.11 -5.53 11.92
C THR A 62 -22.78 -4.26 12.72
N LEU A 63 -21.73 -3.54 12.32
CA LEU A 63 -21.34 -2.30 12.98
C LEU A 63 -22.37 -1.18 12.76
N LEU A 64 -22.95 -1.07 11.56
CA LEU A 64 -24.02 -0.09 11.26
C LEU A 64 -25.28 -0.34 12.09
N ALA A 65 -25.60 -1.59 12.38
CA ALA A 65 -26.75 -1.97 13.20
C ALA A 65 -26.51 -1.81 14.71
N ASN A 66 -25.27 -1.59 15.14
CA ASN A 66 -24.93 -1.51 16.56
C ASN A 66 -25.26 -0.12 17.13
N PRO A 67 -26.15 -0.04 18.15
CA PRO A 67 -26.54 1.22 18.78
C PRO A 67 -25.38 2.04 19.37
N TYR A 68 -24.25 1.38 19.71
CA TYR A 68 -23.04 2.05 20.17
C TYR A 68 -22.52 3.10 19.18
N PHE A 69 -22.71 2.86 17.88
CA PHE A 69 -22.26 3.77 16.83
C PHE A 69 -23.35 4.75 16.38
N ALA A 70 -24.52 4.76 17.02
CA ALA A 70 -25.56 5.74 16.73
C ALA A 70 -24.97 7.15 16.88
N ASN A 71 -25.20 8.01 15.89
CA ASN A 71 -24.69 9.39 15.83
C ASN A 71 -23.15 9.55 15.64
N VAL A 72 -22.40 8.48 15.40
CA VAL A 72 -20.99 8.63 14.98
C VAL A 72 -20.97 9.21 13.55
N PRO A 73 -20.28 10.34 13.31
CA PRO A 73 -20.39 11.05 12.02
C PRO A 73 -19.97 10.23 10.80
N SER A 74 -19.01 9.28 10.92
CA SER A 74 -18.59 8.44 9.80
C SER A 74 -19.63 7.38 9.42
N PHE A 75 -20.64 7.13 10.26
CA PHE A 75 -21.75 6.22 10.02
C PHE A 75 -22.96 6.89 9.34
N ASP A 76 -22.91 8.20 9.12
CA ASP A 76 -23.89 8.92 8.32
C ASP A 76 -23.66 8.63 6.83
N PRO A 77 -24.66 8.03 6.11
CA PRO A 77 -24.53 7.73 4.68
C PRO A 77 -24.23 8.95 3.80
N ALA A 78 -24.64 10.14 4.22
CA ALA A 78 -24.41 11.38 3.49
C ALA A 78 -22.92 11.79 3.47
N ARG A 79 -22.09 11.20 4.31
CA ARG A 79 -20.66 11.50 4.41
C ARG A 79 -19.77 10.61 3.56
N ASP A 80 -20.33 9.57 2.92
CA ASP A 80 -19.61 8.63 2.04
C ASP A 80 -18.33 8.03 2.69
N LYS A 81 -18.44 7.65 3.99
CA LYS A 81 -17.35 7.09 4.81
C LYS A 81 -17.69 5.67 5.27
N THR A 82 -17.47 5.33 6.54
CA THR A 82 -17.72 4.01 7.15
C THR A 82 -19.11 3.45 6.83
N ALA A 83 -20.11 4.31 6.69
CA ALA A 83 -21.45 3.91 6.27
C ALA A 83 -21.49 3.20 4.91
N VAL A 84 -20.55 3.51 4.02
CA VAL A 84 -20.49 2.99 2.64
C VAL A 84 -19.39 1.99 2.43
N MET A 85 -18.21 2.25 3.00
CA MET A 85 -17.01 1.41 2.89
C MET A 85 -16.10 1.64 4.09
N PHE A 86 -15.28 0.66 4.42
CA PHE A 86 -14.19 0.85 5.37
C PHE A 86 -13.05 1.67 4.74
N HIS A 87 -12.51 2.59 5.51
CA HIS A 87 -11.32 3.35 5.16
C HIS A 87 -10.53 3.67 6.43
N ALA A 88 -9.36 3.08 6.59
CA ALA A 88 -8.62 3.07 7.87
C ALA A 88 -8.34 4.47 8.44
N LYS A 89 -8.16 5.49 7.58
CA LYS A 89 -7.94 6.88 7.99
C LYS A 89 -9.20 7.52 8.57
N ASP A 90 -10.35 7.21 8.00
CA ASP A 90 -11.64 7.85 8.34
C ASP A 90 -12.43 7.09 9.40
N ASP A 91 -12.18 5.79 9.53
CA ASP A 91 -12.84 4.94 10.52
C ASP A 91 -12.42 5.30 11.94
N VAL A 92 -13.36 5.22 12.89
CA VAL A 92 -13.06 5.41 14.32
C VAL A 92 -12.23 4.23 14.86
N PRO A 93 -11.50 4.40 15.98
CA PRO A 93 -10.60 3.36 16.50
C PRO A 93 -11.26 2.00 16.71
N GLU A 94 -12.52 1.98 17.16
CA GLU A 94 -13.29 0.77 17.44
C GLU A 94 -13.59 0.00 16.13
N VAL A 95 -13.98 0.71 15.06
CA VAL A 95 -14.17 0.12 13.74
C VAL A 95 -12.85 -0.46 13.23
N ARG A 96 -11.76 0.32 13.29
CA ARG A 96 -10.45 -0.18 12.89
C ARG A 96 -10.06 -1.46 13.63
N TYR A 97 -10.33 -1.52 14.92
CA TYR A 97 -10.03 -2.70 15.72
C TYR A 97 -10.77 -3.95 15.21
N GLU A 98 -12.06 -3.83 14.89
CA GLU A 98 -12.85 -4.95 14.37
C GLU A 98 -12.38 -5.38 12.96
N VAL A 99 -12.04 -4.43 12.09
CA VAL A 99 -11.48 -4.77 10.76
C VAL A 99 -10.11 -5.44 10.91
N PHE A 100 -9.22 -4.95 11.77
CA PHE A 100 -7.94 -5.62 12.03
C PHE A 100 -8.13 -7.04 12.56
N LYS A 101 -9.09 -7.29 13.45
CA LYS A 101 -9.42 -8.64 13.92
C LYS A 101 -9.82 -9.57 12.77
N LEU A 102 -10.67 -9.06 11.85
CA LEU A 102 -11.11 -9.80 10.67
C LEU A 102 -9.91 -10.15 9.77
N LEU A 103 -9.03 -9.18 9.49
CA LEU A 103 -7.85 -9.40 8.66
C LEU A 103 -6.88 -10.40 9.30
N VAL A 104 -6.60 -10.27 10.59
CA VAL A 104 -5.74 -11.22 11.33
C VAL A 104 -6.33 -12.63 11.30
N ALA A 105 -7.65 -12.75 11.47
CA ALA A 105 -8.33 -14.05 11.43
C ALA A 105 -8.32 -14.72 10.04
N ALA A 106 -8.08 -13.96 8.96
CA ALA A 106 -7.89 -14.52 7.62
C ALA A 106 -6.54 -15.27 7.47
N GLY A 107 -5.59 -15.02 8.36
CA GLY A 107 -4.33 -15.77 8.44
C GLY A 107 -3.54 -15.77 7.14
N THR A 108 -3.09 -16.95 6.73
CA THR A 108 -2.23 -17.15 5.53
C THR A 108 -2.96 -16.96 4.20
N ALA A 109 -4.30 -16.84 4.21
CA ALA A 109 -5.08 -16.51 3.00
C ALA A 109 -4.81 -15.08 2.50
N LEU A 110 -4.13 -14.26 3.30
CA LEU A 110 -3.69 -12.91 2.94
C LEU A 110 -2.16 -12.83 2.97
N ARG A 111 -1.58 -12.21 1.93
CA ARG A 111 -0.14 -11.90 1.90
C ARG A 111 0.08 -10.50 1.34
N PHE A 112 0.60 -9.63 2.18
CA PHE A 112 0.84 -8.22 1.84
C PHE A 112 2.30 -7.96 1.49
N HIS A 113 2.51 -7.19 0.43
CA HIS A 113 3.81 -6.68 0.00
C HIS A 113 3.72 -5.19 -0.24
N ALA A 114 4.78 -4.46 0.08
CA ALA A 114 4.83 -3.02 -0.16
C ALA A 114 6.21 -2.54 -0.60
N VAL A 115 6.21 -1.41 -1.31
CA VAL A 115 7.39 -0.62 -1.62
C VAL A 115 7.22 0.74 -0.97
N VAL A 116 8.20 1.16 -0.19
CA VAL A 116 8.21 2.43 0.54
C VAL A 116 9.24 3.36 -0.09
N CYS A 117 8.78 4.54 -0.51
CA CYS A 117 9.60 5.58 -1.08
C CYS A 117 9.67 6.78 -0.14
N ASP A 118 10.87 7.17 0.29
CA ASP A 118 11.12 8.45 0.97
C ASP A 118 11.21 9.56 -0.08
N LYS A 119 10.17 10.38 -0.16
CA LYS A 119 10.08 11.46 -1.15
C LYS A 119 11.13 12.55 -0.96
N GLU A 120 11.71 12.71 0.23
CA GLU A 120 12.84 13.64 0.42
C GLU A 120 14.05 13.21 -0.42
N GLN A 121 14.31 11.89 -0.54
CA GLN A 121 15.37 11.39 -1.39
C GLN A 121 15.07 11.62 -2.88
N VAL A 122 13.81 11.41 -3.29
CA VAL A 122 13.37 11.70 -4.66
C VAL A 122 13.51 13.18 -5.00
N VAL A 123 13.21 14.09 -4.05
CA VAL A 123 13.46 15.54 -4.22
C VAL A 123 14.93 15.80 -4.51
N GLN A 124 15.85 15.19 -3.74
CA GLN A 124 17.29 15.36 -3.95
C GLN A 124 17.72 14.83 -5.33
N ASP A 125 17.18 13.70 -5.77
CA ASP A 125 17.48 13.13 -7.09
C ASP A 125 16.98 14.01 -8.21
N VAL A 126 15.76 14.55 -8.11
CA VAL A 126 15.20 15.50 -9.07
C VAL A 126 16.03 16.79 -9.14
N LEU A 127 16.44 17.32 -7.99
CA LEU A 127 17.28 18.51 -7.94
C LEU A 127 18.66 18.28 -8.56
N ARG A 128 19.26 17.10 -8.33
CA ARG A 128 20.52 16.68 -8.91
C ARG A 128 20.39 16.52 -10.44
N ARG A 129 19.34 15.84 -10.90
CA ARG A 129 19.05 15.67 -12.32
C ARG A 129 18.87 17.01 -13.04
N ASN A 130 18.20 17.97 -12.42
CA ASN A 130 18.03 19.32 -12.98
C ASN A 130 19.33 20.11 -13.16
N GLN A 131 20.44 19.72 -12.51
CA GLN A 131 21.76 20.32 -12.72
C GLN A 131 22.40 19.87 -14.06
N THR A 132 22.11 18.63 -14.47
CA THR A 132 22.61 18.05 -15.73
C THR A 132 21.60 18.14 -16.87
N GLU A 133 20.32 18.14 -16.54
CA GLU A 133 19.18 18.20 -17.47
C GLU A 133 18.25 19.36 -17.09
N PRO A 134 18.56 20.63 -17.45
CA PRO A 134 17.79 21.81 -17.00
C PRO A 134 16.31 21.80 -17.45
N ASP A 135 16.02 21.10 -18.54
CA ASP A 135 14.65 20.97 -19.10
C ASP A 135 13.84 19.84 -18.48
N TYR A 136 14.44 19.01 -17.66
CA TYR A 136 13.71 17.95 -16.98
C TYR A 136 12.63 18.51 -16.05
N ARG A 137 11.46 17.91 -16.11
CA ARG A 137 10.30 18.25 -15.27
C ARG A 137 9.79 16.96 -14.62
N TYR A 138 9.84 16.93 -13.30
CA TYR A 138 9.29 15.80 -12.52
C TYR A 138 7.82 15.55 -12.88
N GLN A 139 7.50 14.29 -13.14
CA GLN A 139 6.14 13.82 -13.39
C GLN A 139 5.73 12.85 -12.28
N HIS A 140 4.57 13.08 -11.67
CA HIS A 140 4.03 12.20 -10.63
C HIS A 140 3.89 10.74 -11.08
N ASN A 141 3.61 10.56 -12.37
CA ASN A 141 3.47 9.24 -12.96
C ASN A 141 4.79 8.47 -13.04
N GLU A 142 5.92 9.17 -13.27
CA GLU A 142 7.25 8.56 -13.31
C GLU A 142 7.59 7.86 -11.99
N LEU A 143 7.30 8.51 -10.86
CA LEU A 143 7.49 7.92 -9.54
C LEU A 143 6.56 6.72 -9.33
N TYR A 144 5.28 6.87 -9.65
CA TYR A 144 4.30 5.80 -9.50
C TYR A 144 4.68 4.55 -10.31
N ASP A 145 5.02 4.74 -11.60
CA ASP A 145 5.39 3.65 -12.50
C ASP A 145 6.69 2.96 -12.06
N GLY A 146 7.64 3.73 -11.50
CA GLY A 146 8.85 3.20 -10.87
C GLY A 146 8.55 2.32 -9.65
N LEU A 147 7.62 2.74 -8.79
CA LEU A 147 7.19 1.94 -7.64
C LEU A 147 6.40 0.70 -8.06
N MET A 148 5.56 0.78 -9.09
CA MET A 148 4.87 -0.38 -9.66
C MET A 148 5.87 -1.42 -10.16
N ARG A 149 6.87 -1.02 -10.93
CA ARG A 149 7.95 -1.92 -11.38
C ARG A 149 8.67 -2.57 -10.20
N SER A 150 8.98 -1.80 -9.16
CA SER A 150 9.64 -2.33 -7.96
C SER A 150 8.73 -3.32 -7.20
N LEU A 151 7.42 -3.03 -7.08
CA LEU A 151 6.45 -3.88 -6.39
C LEU A 151 6.20 -5.20 -7.09
N PHE A 152 6.21 -5.20 -8.43
CA PHE A 152 6.00 -6.39 -9.25
C PHE A 152 7.30 -7.01 -9.79
N GLY A 153 8.46 -6.39 -9.57
CA GLY A 153 9.76 -6.92 -9.96
C GLY A 153 10.19 -8.17 -9.19
N LYS A 154 9.47 -8.51 -8.12
CA LYS A 154 9.59 -9.79 -7.40
C LYS A 154 8.24 -10.48 -7.33
N PHE A 155 8.26 -11.75 -7.67
CA PHE A 155 7.09 -12.60 -7.51
C PHE A 155 7.37 -13.62 -6.40
N HIS A 156 6.46 -13.70 -5.48
CA HIS A 156 6.56 -14.58 -4.32
C HIS A 156 5.75 -15.86 -4.50
N ARG A 157 4.83 -15.87 -5.46
CA ARG A 157 4.01 -17.03 -5.86
C ARG A 157 3.96 -17.13 -7.38
N LEU A 158 3.88 -18.37 -7.86
CA LEU A 158 3.61 -18.69 -9.26
C LEU A 158 2.12 -18.97 -9.40
N ALA A 159 1.53 -18.59 -10.52
CA ALA A 159 0.14 -18.88 -10.88
C ALA A 159 0.04 -18.93 -12.40
N ASP A 160 -0.99 -19.60 -12.91
CA ASP A 160 -1.27 -19.65 -14.36
C ASP A 160 -1.92 -18.34 -14.82
N LEU A 161 -2.66 -17.68 -13.92
CA LEU A 161 -3.33 -16.41 -14.17
C LEU A 161 -3.17 -15.46 -12.96
N PHE A 162 -2.84 -14.22 -13.24
CA PHE A 162 -2.79 -13.13 -12.26
C PHE A 162 -3.96 -12.17 -12.50
N GLU A 163 -4.93 -12.15 -11.60
CA GLU A 163 -6.00 -11.15 -11.59
C GLU A 163 -5.61 -9.96 -10.74
N VAL A 164 -5.26 -8.84 -11.38
CA VAL A 164 -4.79 -7.63 -10.70
C VAL A 164 -5.88 -6.57 -10.68
N CYS A 165 -6.39 -6.26 -9.50
CA CYS A 165 -7.33 -5.17 -9.25
C CYS A 165 -6.61 -3.98 -8.64
N ILE A 166 -6.64 -2.82 -9.32
CA ILE A 166 -5.95 -1.62 -8.89
C ILE A 166 -6.95 -0.56 -8.47
N ALA A 167 -6.71 0.07 -7.33
CA ALA A 167 -7.53 1.17 -6.85
C ALA A 167 -7.49 2.34 -7.84
N ARG A 168 -8.67 2.87 -8.19
CA ARG A 168 -8.79 3.99 -9.12
C ARG A 168 -8.15 5.24 -8.55
N ARG A 169 -7.26 5.83 -9.31
CA ARG A 169 -6.59 7.07 -8.97
C ARG A 169 -7.02 8.21 -9.90
N GLY A 170 -7.78 9.15 -9.35
CA GLY A 170 -8.28 10.30 -10.13
C GLY A 170 -9.24 9.89 -11.26
N GLN A 171 -9.32 10.74 -12.29
CA GLN A 171 -10.23 10.52 -13.43
C GLN A 171 -9.55 9.97 -14.69
N SER A 172 -8.22 9.85 -14.69
CA SER A 172 -7.50 9.37 -15.87
C SER A 172 -7.48 7.86 -15.94
N ASP A 173 -7.82 7.32 -17.11
CA ASP A 173 -7.61 5.92 -17.43
C ASP A 173 -6.11 5.70 -17.71
N ARG A 174 -5.44 5.00 -16.80
CA ARG A 174 -3.99 4.70 -16.89
C ARG A 174 -3.71 3.23 -17.19
N ASN A 175 -4.70 2.50 -17.67
CA ASN A 175 -4.59 1.07 -17.91
C ASN A 175 -3.38 0.71 -18.80
N GLU A 176 -3.12 1.50 -19.84
CA GLU A 176 -1.97 1.25 -20.74
C GLU A 176 -0.62 1.47 -20.04
N ALA A 177 -0.45 2.60 -19.33
CA ALA A 177 0.80 2.88 -18.59
C ALA A 177 1.04 1.82 -17.51
N LEU A 178 -0.03 1.36 -16.88
CA LEU A 178 0.00 0.32 -15.87
C LEU A 178 0.37 -1.05 -16.46
N ARG A 179 -0.23 -1.43 -17.60
CA ARG A 179 0.18 -2.62 -18.37
C ARG A 179 1.65 -2.54 -18.75
N ALA A 180 2.11 -1.40 -19.24
CA ALA A 180 3.51 -1.21 -19.59
C ALA A 180 4.45 -1.39 -18.38
N ALA A 181 4.07 -0.87 -17.20
CA ALA A 181 4.85 -1.02 -15.98
C ALA A 181 4.91 -2.50 -15.51
N LEU A 182 3.80 -3.24 -15.62
CA LEU A 182 3.74 -4.66 -15.29
C LEU A 182 4.51 -5.50 -16.31
N ASN A 183 4.38 -5.23 -17.60
CA ASN A 183 5.14 -5.92 -18.66
C ASN A 183 6.65 -5.70 -18.48
N HIS A 184 7.09 -4.48 -18.10
CA HIS A 184 8.48 -4.24 -17.76
C HIS A 184 8.94 -5.05 -16.54
N ALA A 185 8.12 -5.11 -15.49
CA ALA A 185 8.44 -5.89 -14.29
C ALA A 185 8.54 -7.39 -14.61
N GLU A 186 7.67 -7.90 -15.48
CA GLU A 186 7.71 -9.28 -15.97
C GLU A 186 8.97 -9.55 -16.80
N HIS A 187 9.27 -8.66 -17.75
CA HIS A 187 10.47 -8.77 -18.57
C HIS A 187 11.75 -8.78 -17.71
N ASP A 188 11.86 -7.86 -16.77
CA ASP A 188 12.99 -7.77 -15.84
C ASP A 188 13.11 -9.05 -14.99
N PHE A 189 11.96 -9.57 -14.53
CA PHE A 189 11.93 -10.81 -13.77
C PHE A 189 12.36 -12.02 -14.62
N THR A 190 11.78 -12.18 -15.82
CA THR A 190 12.10 -13.26 -16.77
C THR A 190 13.58 -13.24 -17.15
N SER A 191 14.11 -12.06 -17.47
CA SER A 191 15.52 -11.86 -17.79
C SER A 191 16.44 -12.24 -16.65
N LYS A 192 16.03 -11.96 -15.41
CA LYS A 192 16.86 -12.19 -14.22
C LYS A 192 16.81 -13.63 -13.71
N TYR A 193 15.66 -14.30 -13.83
CA TYR A 193 15.41 -15.59 -13.20
C TYR A 193 15.15 -16.73 -14.20
N GLY A 194 15.07 -16.44 -15.50
CA GLY A 194 14.93 -17.44 -16.56
C GLY A 194 13.56 -18.13 -16.63
N PHE A 195 12.53 -17.59 -15.98
CA PHE A 195 11.15 -18.14 -16.04
C PHE A 195 10.31 -17.31 -16.99
N ASP A 196 9.82 -17.95 -18.07
CA ASP A 196 8.74 -17.41 -18.88
C ASP A 196 7.40 -17.72 -18.20
N ARG A 197 6.56 -16.71 -18.02
CA ARG A 197 5.29 -16.79 -17.27
C ARG A 197 4.06 -16.84 -18.17
N GLY A 198 4.19 -17.19 -19.44
CA GLY A 198 3.07 -17.32 -20.36
C GLY A 198 2.68 -16.04 -21.10
N GLY A 199 3.49 -14.96 -21.00
CA GLY A 199 3.30 -13.73 -21.77
C GLY A 199 2.13 -12.85 -21.32
N GLU A 200 1.68 -11.95 -22.21
CA GLU A 200 0.64 -10.94 -21.91
C GLU A 200 -0.70 -11.54 -21.46
N ASP A 201 -1.01 -12.78 -21.82
CA ASP A 201 -2.27 -13.46 -21.49
C ASP A 201 -2.34 -13.94 -20.02
N ALA A 202 -1.19 -14.01 -19.33
CA ALA A 202 -1.16 -14.38 -17.90
C ALA A 202 -1.68 -13.28 -16.96
N TRP A 203 -1.94 -12.07 -17.48
CA TRP A 203 -2.33 -10.91 -16.69
C TRP A 203 -3.70 -10.37 -17.07
N GLN A 204 -4.63 -10.38 -16.12
CA GLN A 204 -5.90 -9.68 -16.24
C GLN A 204 -5.90 -8.47 -15.29
N ILE A 205 -5.88 -7.27 -15.87
CA ILE A 205 -5.80 -6.02 -15.11
C ILE A 205 -7.15 -5.31 -15.17
N ARG A 206 -7.70 -4.99 -14.01
CA ARG A 206 -8.90 -4.16 -13.87
C ARG A 206 -8.68 -3.03 -12.87
N VAL A 207 -9.39 -1.94 -13.08
CA VAL A 207 -9.41 -0.80 -12.15
C VAL A 207 -10.75 -0.76 -11.45
N SER A 208 -10.74 -0.62 -10.12
CA SER A 208 -11.95 -0.57 -9.30
C SER A 208 -11.85 0.50 -8.21
N THR A 209 -12.84 0.59 -7.36
CA THR A 209 -12.86 1.48 -6.19
C THR A 209 -13.08 0.66 -4.93
N PRO A 210 -12.63 1.09 -3.74
CA PRO A 210 -12.93 0.41 -2.48
C PRO A 210 -14.43 0.24 -2.20
N LYS A 211 -15.27 1.09 -2.78
CA LYS A 211 -16.73 0.99 -2.71
C LYS A 211 -17.28 -0.18 -3.53
N SER A 212 -16.69 -0.43 -4.70
CA SER A 212 -17.13 -1.48 -5.62
C SER A 212 -16.42 -2.82 -5.36
N ASP A 213 -15.25 -2.78 -4.75
CA ASP A 213 -14.45 -3.96 -4.46
C ASP A 213 -13.94 -3.93 -3.00
N PRO A 214 -14.59 -4.70 -2.11
CA PRO A 214 -14.23 -4.69 -0.69
C PRO A 214 -12.79 -5.14 -0.39
N CYS A 215 -12.14 -5.95 -1.26
CA CYS A 215 -10.76 -6.36 -1.04
C CYS A 215 -9.77 -5.18 -1.10
N LEU A 216 -10.09 -4.10 -1.84
CA LEU A 216 -9.31 -2.87 -1.82
C LEU A 216 -9.37 -2.17 -0.45
N GLN A 217 -10.46 -2.35 0.32
CA GLN A 217 -10.53 -1.85 1.69
C GLN A 217 -9.54 -2.59 2.60
N ALA A 218 -9.32 -3.89 2.38
CA ALA A 218 -8.28 -4.63 3.12
C ALA A 218 -6.88 -4.08 2.82
N VAL A 219 -6.56 -3.80 1.54
CA VAL A 219 -5.26 -3.20 1.16
C VAL A 219 -5.04 -1.87 1.87
N ASP A 220 -6.07 -0.99 1.90
CA ASP A 220 -6.00 0.30 2.58
C ASP A 220 -5.60 0.16 4.06
N TYR A 221 -6.12 -0.85 4.76
CA TYR A 221 -5.77 -1.10 6.16
C TYR A 221 -4.31 -1.51 6.36
N PHE A 222 -3.77 -2.36 5.48
CA PHE A 222 -2.34 -2.71 5.51
C PHE A 222 -1.48 -1.49 5.20
N LEU A 223 -1.80 -0.74 4.16
CA LEU A 223 -1.10 0.48 3.77
C LEU A 223 -1.14 1.53 4.88
N TRP A 224 -2.30 1.73 5.50
CA TRP A 224 -2.44 2.65 6.62
C TRP A 224 -1.56 2.24 7.80
N ALA A 225 -1.47 0.93 8.12
CA ALA A 225 -0.60 0.44 9.18
C ALA A 225 0.88 0.72 8.89
N VAL A 226 1.32 0.50 7.62
CA VAL A 226 2.69 0.84 7.17
C VAL A 226 2.91 2.35 7.23
N GLN A 227 1.97 3.16 6.72
CA GLN A 227 2.07 4.62 6.78
C GLN A 227 2.17 5.12 8.22
N ARG A 228 1.37 4.57 9.14
CA ARG A 228 1.44 4.94 10.58
C ARG A 228 2.78 4.58 11.22
N PHE A 229 3.45 3.55 10.72
CA PHE A 229 4.81 3.21 11.13
C PHE A 229 5.84 4.23 10.63
N TYR A 230 5.76 4.67 9.37
CA TYR A 230 6.74 5.56 8.76
C TYR A 230 6.47 7.05 9.05
N GLU A 231 5.21 7.48 9.12
CA GLU A 231 4.80 8.87 9.32
C GLU A 231 4.48 9.13 10.81
N PRO A 232 5.35 9.80 11.55
CA PRO A 232 5.06 10.11 12.96
C PRO A 232 3.90 11.09 13.04
N ARG A 233 3.12 10.96 14.11
CA ARG A 233 2.16 11.99 14.53
C ARG A 233 2.61 12.59 15.85
N ASN A 234 2.27 13.84 16.07
CA ASN A 234 2.54 14.44 17.37
C ASN A 234 1.73 13.70 18.45
N ASP A 235 2.44 13.25 19.46
CA ASP A 235 1.84 12.67 20.66
C ASP A 235 1.00 13.75 21.36
N PRO A 236 -0.28 13.49 21.69
CA PRO A 236 -1.15 14.51 22.30
C PRO A 236 -0.67 15.01 23.66
N GLU A 237 0.07 14.20 24.40
CA GLU A 237 0.54 14.51 25.75
C GLU A 237 1.85 15.30 25.73
N THR A 238 2.76 14.93 24.83
CA THR A 238 4.12 15.49 24.80
C THR A 238 4.35 16.49 23.66
N GLY A 239 3.46 16.51 22.65
CA GLY A 239 3.64 17.29 21.43
C GLY A 239 4.78 16.78 20.51
N LEU A 240 5.50 15.73 20.91
CA LEU A 240 6.64 15.21 20.16
C LEU A 240 6.22 14.22 19.07
N PRO A 241 6.97 14.14 17.95
CA PRO A 241 6.72 13.15 16.92
C PRO A 241 6.83 11.73 17.47
N LYS A 242 5.80 10.90 17.24
CA LYS A 242 5.73 9.50 17.67
C LYS A 242 5.33 8.60 16.53
N HIS A 243 6.17 7.63 16.22
CA HIS A 243 5.88 6.55 15.31
C HIS A 243 4.97 5.50 15.99
N GLU A 244 4.13 4.84 15.21
CA GLU A 244 3.17 3.86 15.71
C GLU A 244 3.38 2.50 15.03
N GLU A 245 3.95 1.55 15.76
CA GLU A 245 4.25 0.21 15.19
C GLU A 245 3.22 -0.87 15.53
N ARG A 246 2.30 -0.63 16.50
CA ARG A 246 1.39 -1.69 17.00
C ARG A 246 0.48 -2.27 15.91
N PHE A 247 0.03 -1.44 14.96
CA PHE A 247 -0.84 -1.90 13.88
C PHE A 247 -0.09 -2.78 12.89
N LEU A 248 1.14 -2.38 12.53
CA LEU A 248 1.99 -3.17 11.66
C LEU A 248 2.42 -4.48 12.34
N LYS A 249 2.75 -4.46 13.64
CA LYS A 249 3.03 -5.68 14.41
C LYS A 249 1.86 -6.66 14.41
N LEU A 250 0.63 -6.15 14.51
CA LEU A 250 -0.58 -6.98 14.49
C LEU A 250 -0.74 -7.71 13.15
N LEU A 251 -0.49 -7.03 12.03
CA LEU A 251 -0.60 -7.58 10.67
C LEU A 251 0.67 -8.29 10.20
N TRP A 252 1.77 -8.22 10.95
CA TRP A 252 3.07 -8.73 10.52
C TRP A 252 3.07 -10.19 10.06
N PRO A 253 2.31 -11.12 10.65
CA PRO A 253 2.24 -12.50 10.17
C PRO A 253 1.76 -12.66 8.72
N GLN A 254 1.04 -11.67 8.19
CA GLN A 254 0.55 -11.63 6.81
C GLN A 254 1.42 -10.76 5.90
N VAL A 255 2.46 -10.12 6.44
CA VAL A 255 3.41 -9.36 5.63
C VAL A 255 4.42 -10.31 5.01
N GLY A 256 4.41 -10.39 3.69
CA GLY A 256 5.40 -11.13 2.93
C GLY A 256 6.73 -10.38 2.84
N GLU A 257 6.69 -9.13 2.34
CA GLU A 257 7.88 -8.29 2.23
C GLU A 257 7.52 -6.80 2.17
N ILE A 258 8.31 -5.97 2.82
CA ILE A 258 8.31 -4.51 2.66
C ILE A 258 9.69 -4.09 2.16
N HIS A 259 9.75 -3.49 0.98
CA HIS A 259 10.97 -2.94 0.40
C HIS A 259 11.05 -1.44 0.65
N ASP A 260 11.94 -1.01 1.56
CA ASP A 260 12.26 0.41 1.78
C ASP A 260 13.39 0.81 0.85
N LEU A 261 13.05 1.54 -0.21
CA LEU A 261 13.95 1.86 -1.32
C LEU A 261 15.14 2.73 -0.92
N HIS A 262 14.97 3.54 0.10
CA HIS A 262 15.96 4.54 0.48
C HIS A 262 16.59 4.29 1.86
N PHE A 263 16.39 3.12 2.42
CA PHE A 263 16.99 2.74 3.68
C PHE A 263 18.14 1.73 3.50
N GLY A 264 19.32 2.06 3.99
CA GLY A 264 20.49 1.18 3.96
C GLY A 264 21.27 1.24 2.63
N PRO A 265 21.57 0.10 1.98
CA PRO A 265 22.32 0.05 0.73
C PRO A 265 21.62 0.75 -0.44
N SER A 266 22.34 0.99 -1.55
CA SER A 266 21.81 1.68 -2.74
C SER A 266 20.57 1.03 -3.37
N HIS A 267 20.40 -0.29 -3.16
CA HIS A 267 19.20 -1.03 -3.60
C HIS A 267 18.09 -1.07 -2.55
N GLY A 268 18.23 -0.34 -1.45
CA GLY A 268 17.28 -0.32 -0.35
C GLY A 268 17.40 -1.54 0.58
N THR A 269 16.44 -1.66 1.49
CA THR A 269 16.36 -2.75 2.46
C THR A 269 15.05 -3.48 2.34
N PHE A 270 15.12 -4.81 2.32
CA PHE A 270 13.96 -5.70 2.36
C PHE A 270 13.71 -6.15 3.80
N PHE A 271 12.49 -5.90 4.27
CA PHE A 271 11.99 -6.37 5.55
C PHE A 271 10.99 -7.50 5.31
N ASN A 272 11.15 -8.62 6.00
CA ASN A 272 10.34 -9.83 5.88
C ASN A 272 10.42 -10.64 7.19
N ALA A 273 10.00 -11.91 7.17
CA ALA A 273 10.02 -12.76 8.36
C ALA A 273 11.42 -12.93 8.99
N GLN A 274 12.49 -12.94 8.18
CA GLN A 274 13.88 -13.08 8.66
C GLN A 274 14.43 -11.76 9.22
N ARG A 275 13.97 -10.64 8.67
CA ARG A 275 14.35 -9.28 9.08
C ARG A 275 13.09 -8.44 9.29
N PRO A 276 12.44 -8.49 10.44
CA PRO A 276 11.20 -7.76 10.67
C PRO A 276 11.40 -6.25 10.68
N LEU A 277 10.40 -5.53 10.16
CA LEU A 277 10.34 -4.07 10.23
C LEU A 277 9.85 -3.67 11.62
N THR A 278 10.74 -3.12 12.42
CA THR A 278 10.47 -2.59 13.76
C THR A 278 11.03 -1.18 13.88
N LEU A 279 10.61 -0.43 14.89
CA LEU A 279 11.19 0.91 15.17
C LEU A 279 12.70 0.80 15.38
N GLU A 280 13.18 -0.26 16.02
CA GLU A 280 14.60 -0.50 16.26
C GLU A 280 15.34 -0.78 14.94
N THR A 281 14.84 -1.68 14.09
CA THR A 281 15.52 -2.06 12.84
C THR A 281 15.53 -0.94 11.81
N ARG A 282 14.53 -0.05 11.83
CA ARG A 282 14.40 1.05 10.86
C ARG A 282 15.00 2.37 11.34
N PHE A 283 14.80 2.72 12.61
CA PHE A 283 15.18 4.04 13.17
C PHE A 283 16.30 3.95 14.21
N GLY A 284 16.74 2.74 14.55
CA GLY A 284 17.74 2.50 15.60
C GLY A 284 17.13 2.62 17.00
N THR A 285 17.89 2.22 18.00
CA THR A 285 17.50 2.39 19.40
C THR A 285 17.43 3.88 19.70
N GLN A 286 16.24 4.45 19.82
CA GLN A 286 16.11 5.77 20.49
C GLN A 286 16.64 5.59 21.91
N LYS A 287 17.90 5.97 22.14
CA LYS A 287 18.41 6.09 23.51
C LYS A 287 17.44 7.01 24.25
N ARG A 288 16.57 6.43 25.08
CA ARG A 288 15.80 7.21 26.05
C ARG A 288 16.82 8.03 26.83
N LYS A 289 16.93 9.33 26.56
CA LYS A 289 17.57 10.24 27.52
C LYS A 289 16.74 10.09 28.79
N LYS A 290 17.33 9.43 29.79
CA LYS A 290 16.74 9.44 31.13
C LYS A 290 16.64 10.92 31.55
N PRO A 291 15.54 11.30 32.19
CA PRO A 291 15.32 12.63 32.70
C PRO A 291 16.42 13.03 33.70
#